data_2696c8de930c576d66a5acc3a4916a76
#
_entry.id   2696c8de930c576d66a5acc3a4916a76
#
_cell.length_a   1.000
_cell.length_b   1.000
_cell.length_c   1.000
_cell.angle_alpha   90.00
_cell.angle_beta   90.00
_cell.angle_gamma   90.00
#
_symmetry.space_group_name_H-M   'P 1'
#
loop_
_entity.id
_entity.type
_entity.pdbx_description
1 polymer ?
#
loop_
_entity_poly.entity_id
_entity_poly.type
_entity_poly.pdbx_seq_one_letter_code
_entity_poly.pdbx_strand_id
1 'polypeptide(L)'
;YVDDLFFPMKDRHEKKSADIGISVAFLSDIHVGSKTFLEAQWHKMVRWFHTDPLAKTIKYLILSGDCVDGVGIYPGQDKELAITDLFGQYSEFARLLELLPDWVECVMLPGNHDAVRPAEPQPTFEKDIQQDYNKTTFVGNPCDFSLHDVRLLSYHGKSIDDFVAGLRTVTYSEPVEAMRQMLRRRHLAPQWGGKTPLSPELEDRLVIREVPDIFVTG
;
A
#
# COMPACT_ATOMS: atom_id res chain seq x y z
N TYR A 1 22.56 1.38 26.92
CA TYR A 1 22.10 0.16 27.57
C TYR A 1 20.60 0.27 27.72
N VAL A 2 19.86 -0.81 27.40
CA VAL A 2 18.42 -0.93 27.68
C VAL A 2 18.33 -1.78 28.94
N ASP A 3 17.90 -1.17 30.04
CA ASP A 3 17.82 -1.86 31.33
C ASP A 3 16.56 -2.73 31.46
N ASP A 4 15.50 -2.35 30.74
CA ASP A 4 14.27 -3.15 30.69
C ASP A 4 13.41 -2.81 29.46
N LEU A 5 12.50 -3.71 29.08
CA LEU A 5 11.56 -3.55 27.99
C LEU A 5 10.15 -3.90 28.46
N PHE A 6 9.31 -2.89 28.59
CA PHE A 6 7.90 -3.09 28.93
C PHE A 6 7.06 -3.10 27.65
N PHE A 7 6.36 -4.21 27.41
CA PHE A 7 5.31 -4.23 26.39
C PHE A 7 4.04 -3.60 26.98
N PRO A 8 3.30 -2.78 26.21
CA PRO A 8 2.03 -2.26 26.67
C PRO A 8 1.12 -3.43 27.07
N MET A 9 0.39 -3.27 28.15
CA MET A 9 -0.63 -4.24 28.54
C MET A 9 -1.57 -4.47 27.37
N LYS A 10 -2.03 -5.72 27.20
CA LYS A 10 -2.96 -6.10 26.12
C LYS A 10 -4.22 -5.25 26.23
N ASP A 11 -4.26 -4.16 25.46
CA ASP A 11 -5.52 -3.52 25.15
C ASP A 11 -6.37 -4.57 24.44
N ARG A 12 -7.54 -4.85 24.99
CA ARG A 12 -8.52 -5.68 24.31
C ARG A 12 -9.04 -4.86 23.13
N HIS A 13 -8.49 -5.13 21.96
CA HIS A 13 -9.05 -4.59 20.74
C HIS A 13 -10.45 -5.17 20.55
N GLU A 14 -11.46 -4.31 20.60
CA GLU A 14 -12.83 -4.68 20.28
C GLU A 14 -12.99 -4.66 18.76
N LYS A 15 -13.29 -5.83 18.20
CA LYS A 15 -13.54 -5.95 16.75
C LYS A 15 -14.72 -5.09 16.37
N LYS A 16 -14.50 -4.24 15.37
CA LYS A 16 -15.56 -3.48 14.73
C LYS A 16 -16.10 -4.24 13.52
N SER A 17 -17.32 -3.96 13.16
CA SER A 17 -17.99 -4.53 12.00
C SER A 17 -18.71 -3.43 11.24
N ALA A 18 -18.73 -3.54 9.92
CA ALA A 18 -19.57 -2.68 9.10
C ALA A 18 -21.05 -2.98 9.36
N ASP A 19 -21.87 -1.95 9.30
CA ASP A 19 -23.34 -2.04 9.41
C ASP A 19 -24.01 -2.62 8.16
N ILE A 20 -23.26 -2.73 7.07
CA ILE A 20 -23.69 -3.30 5.79
C ILE A 20 -22.74 -4.41 5.34
N GLY A 21 -23.27 -5.38 4.60
CA GLY A 21 -22.47 -6.46 4.00
C GLY A 21 -21.72 -5.97 2.78
N ILE A 22 -20.44 -5.67 2.94
CA ILE A 22 -19.53 -5.27 1.86
C ILE A 22 -18.27 -6.10 1.84
N SER A 23 -17.62 -6.16 0.69
CA SER A 23 -16.27 -6.71 0.54
C SER A 23 -15.30 -5.60 0.12
N VAL A 24 -14.04 -5.78 0.50
CA VAL A 24 -12.92 -4.91 0.11
C VAL A 24 -11.87 -5.77 -0.60
N ALA A 25 -11.39 -5.32 -1.74
CA ALA A 25 -10.27 -5.93 -2.44
C ALA A 25 -8.98 -5.16 -2.14
N PHE A 26 -7.86 -5.87 -2.07
CA PHE A 26 -6.53 -5.29 -1.87
C PHE A 26 -5.62 -5.73 -3.02
N LEU A 27 -4.91 -4.78 -3.60
CA LEU A 27 -3.88 -5.01 -4.62
C LEU A 27 -2.66 -4.14 -4.32
N SER A 28 -1.51 -4.60 -4.77
CA SER A 28 -0.24 -3.89 -4.66
C SER A 28 0.68 -4.32 -5.78
N ASP A 29 1.77 -3.58 -6.01
CA ASP A 29 2.87 -3.97 -6.91
C ASP A 29 2.39 -4.32 -8.33
N ILE A 30 1.56 -3.46 -8.89
CA ILE A 30 0.97 -3.64 -10.23
C ILE A 30 2.00 -3.36 -11.31
N HIS A 31 2.87 -2.35 -11.08
CA HIS A 31 3.96 -1.94 -11.97
C HIS A 31 3.52 -1.68 -13.41
N VAL A 32 2.45 -0.88 -13.60
CA VAL A 32 2.05 -0.44 -14.93
C VAL A 32 3.20 0.33 -15.58
N GLY A 33 3.51 0.02 -16.81
CA GLY A 33 4.64 0.56 -17.55
C GLY A 33 5.84 -0.37 -17.63
N SER A 34 5.92 -1.42 -16.81
CA SER A 34 6.89 -2.49 -16.95
C SER A 34 6.58 -3.40 -18.13
N LYS A 35 7.61 -3.94 -18.79
CA LYS A 35 7.46 -5.03 -19.79
C LYS A 35 6.92 -6.32 -19.19
N THR A 36 7.01 -6.47 -17.88
CA THR A 36 6.51 -7.64 -17.15
C THR A 36 5.10 -7.44 -16.58
N PHE A 37 4.48 -6.29 -16.82
CA PHE A 37 3.10 -6.04 -16.40
C PHE A 37 2.15 -7.10 -16.99
N LEU A 38 1.34 -7.70 -16.13
CA LEU A 38 0.44 -8.81 -16.48
C LEU A 38 -0.92 -8.30 -16.99
N GLU A 39 -0.93 -7.58 -18.11
CA GLU A 39 -2.12 -6.96 -18.69
C GLU A 39 -3.28 -7.95 -18.91
N ALA A 40 -2.97 -9.16 -19.39
CA ALA A 40 -3.99 -10.20 -19.60
C ALA A 40 -4.67 -10.63 -18.30
N GLN A 41 -3.94 -10.70 -17.19
CA GLN A 41 -4.47 -10.98 -15.86
C GLN A 41 -5.28 -9.82 -15.32
N TRP A 42 -4.84 -8.58 -15.56
CA TRP A 42 -5.64 -7.40 -15.25
C TRP A 42 -7.02 -7.47 -15.93
N HIS A 43 -7.07 -7.69 -17.24
CA HIS A 43 -8.32 -7.84 -17.96
C HIS A 43 -9.18 -9.03 -17.50
N LYS A 44 -8.55 -10.13 -17.08
CA LYS A 44 -9.26 -11.26 -16.48
C LYS A 44 -9.90 -10.86 -15.15
N MET A 45 -9.18 -10.14 -14.29
CA MET A 45 -9.69 -9.60 -13.04
C MET A 45 -10.86 -8.63 -13.28
N VAL A 46 -10.71 -7.70 -14.22
CA VAL A 46 -11.81 -6.78 -14.61
C VAL A 46 -13.07 -7.55 -15.02
N ARG A 47 -12.94 -8.56 -15.87
CA ARG A 47 -14.09 -9.40 -16.24
C ARG A 47 -14.72 -10.10 -15.04
N TRP A 48 -13.91 -10.58 -14.10
CA TRP A 48 -14.39 -11.18 -12.86
C TRP A 48 -15.19 -10.18 -12.03
N PHE A 49 -14.72 -8.93 -11.90
CA PHE A 49 -15.47 -7.88 -11.21
C PHE A 49 -16.87 -7.64 -11.80
N HIS A 50 -17.02 -7.73 -13.12
CA HIS A 50 -18.31 -7.54 -13.79
C HIS A 50 -19.26 -8.74 -13.71
N THR A 51 -18.76 -9.96 -13.57
CA THR A 51 -19.54 -11.17 -13.78
C THR A 51 -19.76 -12.02 -12.53
N ASP A 52 -18.84 -12.01 -11.58
CA ASP A 52 -18.89 -12.88 -10.42
C ASP A 52 -19.79 -12.29 -9.31
N PRO A 53 -20.70 -13.09 -8.70
CA PRO A 53 -21.57 -12.61 -7.63
C PRO A 53 -20.80 -12.09 -6.40
N LEU A 54 -19.67 -12.71 -6.04
CA LEU A 54 -18.82 -12.25 -4.94
C LEU A 54 -18.19 -10.91 -5.28
N ALA A 55 -17.67 -10.75 -6.50
CA ALA A 55 -17.04 -9.51 -6.94
C ALA A 55 -18.03 -8.32 -6.91
N LYS A 56 -19.32 -8.56 -7.13
CA LYS A 56 -20.38 -7.54 -7.03
C LYS A 56 -20.59 -7.00 -5.61
N THR A 57 -20.09 -7.68 -4.59
CA THR A 57 -20.10 -7.18 -3.20
C THR A 57 -18.92 -6.28 -2.89
N ILE A 58 -17.89 -6.24 -3.75
CA ILE A 58 -16.70 -5.42 -3.55
C ILE A 58 -17.06 -3.97 -3.81
N LYS A 59 -17.01 -3.17 -2.74
CA LYS A 59 -17.29 -1.74 -2.77
C LYS A 59 -16.02 -0.91 -2.93
N TYR A 60 -14.91 -1.40 -2.37
CA TYR A 60 -13.64 -0.69 -2.34
C TYR A 60 -12.50 -1.55 -2.86
N LEU A 61 -11.59 -0.91 -3.61
CA LEU A 61 -10.30 -1.45 -4.02
C LEU A 61 -9.20 -0.60 -3.40
N ILE A 62 -8.40 -1.20 -2.52
CA ILE A 62 -7.27 -0.54 -1.88
C ILE A 62 -6.01 -0.91 -2.64
N LEU A 63 -5.30 0.11 -3.13
CA LEU A 63 -4.08 0.01 -3.92
C LEU A 63 -2.91 0.41 -3.01
N SER A 64 -2.16 -0.58 -2.53
CA SER A 64 -1.16 -0.42 -1.47
C SER A 64 0.26 -0.12 -1.98
N GLY A 65 0.37 0.71 -3.01
CA GLY A 65 1.64 1.18 -3.55
C GLY A 65 2.15 0.42 -4.77
N ASP A 66 3.20 0.97 -5.39
CA ASP A 66 3.84 0.49 -6.61
C ASP A 66 2.83 0.20 -7.74
N CYS A 67 1.93 1.16 -7.95
CA CYS A 67 0.90 1.08 -8.98
C CYS A 67 1.49 1.20 -10.38
N VAL A 68 2.54 2.02 -10.54
CA VAL A 68 3.33 2.14 -11.75
C VAL A 68 4.77 1.66 -11.50
N ASP A 69 5.50 1.36 -12.58
CA ASP A 69 6.89 0.93 -12.46
C ASP A 69 7.84 2.09 -12.11
N GLY A 70 7.41 3.33 -12.38
CA GLY A 70 8.25 4.51 -12.20
C GLY A 70 9.31 4.65 -13.30
N VAL A 71 10.14 5.68 -13.19
CA VAL A 71 11.23 5.96 -14.13
C VAL A 71 12.48 6.38 -13.36
N GLY A 72 13.58 5.67 -13.58
CA GLY A 72 14.86 5.99 -12.93
C GLY A 72 14.99 5.53 -11.48
N ILE A 73 14.22 4.54 -11.09
CA ILE A 73 14.21 3.98 -9.72
C ILE A 73 15.52 3.22 -9.44
N TYR A 74 16.05 2.53 -10.44
CA TYR A 74 17.33 1.80 -10.35
C TYR A 74 18.10 1.85 -11.68
N PRO A 75 19.43 1.66 -11.66
CA PRO A 75 20.24 1.69 -12.87
C PRO A 75 19.82 0.64 -13.90
N GLY A 76 19.56 1.06 -15.13
CA GLY A 76 19.20 0.18 -16.26
C GLY A 76 17.72 -0.15 -16.38
N GLN A 77 16.86 0.37 -15.52
CA GLN A 77 15.40 0.20 -15.57
C GLN A 77 14.79 0.60 -16.92
N ASP A 78 15.38 1.60 -17.59
CA ASP A 78 14.94 2.06 -18.91
C ASP A 78 14.76 0.95 -19.94
N LYS A 79 15.56 -0.13 -19.82
CA LYS A 79 15.49 -1.31 -20.69
C LYS A 79 14.32 -2.24 -20.35
N GLU A 80 13.74 -2.11 -19.17
CA GLU A 80 12.65 -2.93 -18.64
C GLU A 80 11.30 -2.26 -18.79
N LEU A 81 11.26 -0.96 -19.13
CA LEU A 81 10.06 -0.19 -19.35
C LEU A 81 9.44 -0.45 -20.72
N ALA A 82 8.14 -0.70 -20.75
CA ALA A 82 7.28 -0.65 -21.92
C ALA A 82 6.78 0.76 -22.17
N ILE A 83 6.47 1.50 -21.09
CA ILE A 83 6.10 2.92 -21.12
C ILE A 83 7.22 3.69 -20.40
N THR A 84 8.00 4.45 -21.15
CA THR A 84 9.19 5.16 -20.63
C THR A 84 8.89 6.55 -20.08
N ASP A 85 7.69 7.04 -20.28
CA ASP A 85 7.20 8.31 -19.75
C ASP A 85 6.40 8.09 -18.47
N LEU A 86 6.76 8.80 -17.40
CA LEU A 86 6.13 8.64 -16.09
C LEU A 86 4.64 9.00 -16.10
N PHE A 87 4.28 10.13 -16.71
CA PHE A 87 2.87 10.52 -16.82
C PHE A 87 2.08 9.56 -17.72
N GLY A 88 2.72 9.02 -18.77
CA GLY A 88 2.13 7.96 -19.59
C GLY A 88 1.82 6.69 -18.82
N GLN A 89 2.65 6.31 -17.83
CA GLN A 89 2.35 5.19 -16.95
C GLN A 89 1.11 5.45 -16.09
N TYR A 90 0.98 6.65 -15.50
CA TYR A 90 -0.20 7.01 -14.70
C TYR A 90 -1.46 7.16 -15.54
N SER A 91 -1.39 7.76 -16.72
CA SER A 91 -2.54 7.84 -17.64
C SER A 91 -3.02 6.46 -18.09
N GLU A 92 -2.09 5.53 -18.35
CA GLU A 92 -2.45 4.15 -18.67
C GLU A 92 -3.08 3.44 -17.46
N PHE A 93 -2.56 3.66 -16.25
CA PHE A 93 -3.16 3.08 -15.05
C PHE A 93 -4.56 3.65 -14.77
N ALA A 94 -4.76 4.96 -14.95
CA ALA A 94 -6.09 5.58 -14.87
C ALA A 94 -7.06 4.91 -15.85
N ARG A 95 -6.65 4.74 -17.12
CA ARG A 95 -7.44 4.04 -18.15
C ARG A 95 -7.78 2.60 -17.74
N LEU A 96 -6.85 1.89 -17.13
CA LEU A 96 -7.08 0.53 -16.64
C LEU A 96 -8.06 0.48 -15.47
N LEU A 97 -8.04 1.45 -14.56
CA LEU A 97 -8.99 1.56 -13.46
C LEU A 97 -10.41 1.91 -13.95
N GLU A 98 -10.55 2.69 -14.99
CA GLU A 98 -11.86 2.99 -15.59
C GLU A 98 -12.59 1.75 -16.17
N LEU A 99 -11.87 0.65 -16.41
CA LEU A 99 -12.48 -0.61 -16.81
C LEU A 99 -13.19 -1.33 -15.64
N LEU A 100 -12.96 -0.93 -14.41
CA LEU A 100 -13.64 -1.48 -13.24
C LEU A 100 -15.12 -1.02 -13.22
N PRO A 101 -16.01 -1.80 -12.56
CA PRO A 101 -17.40 -1.41 -12.43
C PRO A 101 -17.58 -0.07 -11.73
N ASP A 102 -18.65 0.65 -12.09
CA ASP A 102 -18.94 1.98 -11.56
C ASP A 102 -19.16 2.04 -10.04
N TRP A 103 -19.51 0.93 -9.41
CA TRP A 103 -19.73 0.86 -7.96
C TRP A 103 -18.46 0.65 -7.13
N VAL A 104 -17.30 0.42 -7.77
CA VAL A 104 -16.02 0.24 -7.08
C VAL A 104 -15.35 1.59 -6.91
N GLU A 105 -15.05 1.94 -5.67
CA GLU A 105 -14.27 3.11 -5.31
C GLU A 105 -12.84 2.69 -4.98
N CYS A 106 -11.84 3.43 -5.49
CA CYS A 106 -10.44 3.13 -5.27
C CYS A 106 -9.85 4.03 -4.17
N VAL A 107 -8.99 3.47 -3.33
CA VAL A 107 -8.09 4.22 -2.45
C VAL A 107 -6.68 3.87 -2.83
N MET A 108 -5.87 4.87 -3.19
CA MET A 108 -4.51 4.67 -3.71
C MET A 108 -3.49 5.37 -2.84
N LEU A 109 -2.55 4.60 -2.29
CA LEU A 109 -1.35 5.12 -1.64
C LEU A 109 -0.11 4.83 -2.49
N PRO A 110 0.96 5.62 -2.34
CA PRO A 110 2.19 5.40 -3.08
C PRO A 110 3.04 4.28 -2.47
N GLY A 111 3.88 3.69 -3.31
CA GLY A 111 4.99 2.85 -2.94
C GLY A 111 6.34 3.48 -3.31
N ASN A 112 7.41 2.69 -3.30
CA ASN A 112 8.75 3.21 -3.56
C ASN A 112 9.06 3.41 -5.05
N HIS A 113 8.24 2.89 -5.95
CA HIS A 113 8.32 3.14 -7.40
C HIS A 113 7.47 4.33 -7.85
N ASP A 114 6.51 4.74 -7.05
CA ASP A 114 5.59 5.81 -7.40
C ASP A 114 6.24 7.21 -7.33
N ALA A 115 5.64 8.18 -8.02
CA ALA A 115 6.14 9.54 -8.19
C ALA A 115 5.96 10.41 -6.94
N VAL A 116 6.53 9.97 -5.84
CA VAL A 116 6.60 10.70 -4.57
C VAL A 116 8.02 10.60 -4.00
N ARG A 117 8.32 11.35 -2.93
CA ARG A 117 9.62 11.17 -2.27
C ARG A 117 9.80 9.72 -1.79
N PRO A 118 10.99 9.12 -1.94
CA PRO A 118 11.24 7.75 -1.50
C PRO A 118 11.30 7.60 0.02
N ALA A 119 11.54 8.70 0.76
CA ALA A 119 11.62 8.70 2.21
C ALA A 119 10.23 8.66 2.86
N GLU A 120 10.05 7.73 3.80
CA GLU A 120 8.80 7.56 4.55
C GLU A 120 8.72 8.46 5.80
N PRO A 121 7.52 8.91 6.19
CA PRO A 121 6.25 8.70 5.52
C PRO A 121 6.20 9.42 4.17
N GLN A 122 5.54 8.80 3.18
CA GLN A 122 5.38 9.39 1.86
C GLN A 122 4.12 10.25 1.80
N PRO A 123 4.17 11.44 1.18
CA PRO A 123 2.99 12.26 0.94
C PRO A 123 2.06 11.59 -0.09
N THR A 124 0.86 12.12 -0.23
CA THR A 124 -0.01 11.76 -1.36
C THR A 124 0.58 12.27 -2.68
N PHE A 125 0.06 11.76 -3.78
CA PHE A 125 0.47 12.12 -5.14
C PHE A 125 0.22 13.60 -5.46
N GLU A 126 1.02 14.16 -6.37
CA GLU A 126 0.81 15.51 -6.89
C GLU A 126 -0.50 15.61 -7.68
N LYS A 127 -1.09 16.82 -7.70
CA LYS A 127 -2.39 17.06 -8.35
C LYS A 127 -2.42 16.73 -9.84
N ASP A 128 -1.29 16.93 -10.52
CA ASP A 128 -1.15 16.65 -11.96
C ASP A 128 -1.30 15.15 -12.28
N ILE A 129 -0.95 14.28 -11.33
CA ILE A 129 -1.19 12.83 -11.45
C ILE A 129 -2.65 12.50 -11.13
N GLN A 130 -3.24 13.16 -10.12
CA GLN A 130 -4.60 12.84 -9.66
C GLN A 130 -5.70 13.19 -10.66
N GLN A 131 -5.47 14.15 -11.56
CA GLN A 131 -6.52 14.72 -12.43
C GLN A 131 -7.15 13.73 -13.39
N ASP A 132 -6.46 12.65 -13.77
CA ASP A 132 -6.96 11.63 -14.71
C ASP A 132 -7.80 10.53 -14.02
N TYR A 133 -7.95 10.61 -12.68
CA TYR A 133 -8.59 9.57 -11.89
C TYR A 133 -9.95 10.03 -11.34
N ASN A 134 -11.04 9.44 -11.80
CA ASN A 134 -12.40 9.91 -11.47
C ASN A 134 -12.97 9.35 -10.16
N LYS A 135 -12.58 8.13 -9.74
CA LYS A 135 -13.15 7.41 -8.58
C LYS A 135 -12.05 6.93 -7.62
N THR A 136 -11.00 7.70 -7.51
CA THR A 136 -9.84 7.35 -6.70
C THR A 136 -9.60 8.40 -5.64
N THR A 137 -9.58 7.97 -4.39
CA THR A 137 -9.12 8.77 -3.25
C THR A 137 -7.63 8.53 -3.08
N PHE A 138 -6.84 9.60 -3.21
CA PHE A 138 -5.40 9.54 -3.03
C PHE A 138 -5.01 9.85 -1.59
N VAL A 139 -4.19 9.00 -1.01
CA VAL A 139 -3.70 9.11 0.37
C VAL A 139 -2.18 8.98 0.42
N GLY A 140 -1.57 9.29 1.55
CA GLY A 140 -0.13 9.07 1.76
C GLY A 140 0.17 7.63 2.21
N ASN A 141 1.45 7.31 2.35
CA ASN A 141 1.93 6.02 2.86
C ASN A 141 2.78 6.25 4.13
N PRO A 142 2.42 5.65 5.26
CA PRO A 142 1.23 4.83 5.51
C PRO A 142 -0.06 5.65 5.58
N CYS A 143 -1.21 4.96 5.47
CA CYS A 143 -2.51 5.55 5.69
C CYS A 143 -3.34 4.74 6.69
N ASP A 144 -3.88 5.43 7.69
CA ASP A 144 -4.78 4.90 8.71
C ASP A 144 -6.15 5.55 8.50
N PHE A 145 -7.14 4.76 8.15
CA PHE A 145 -8.49 5.22 7.79
C PHE A 145 -9.56 4.19 8.16
N SER A 146 -10.81 4.59 8.12
CA SER A 146 -11.93 3.69 8.40
C SER A 146 -12.86 3.57 7.20
N LEU A 147 -13.33 2.35 6.95
CA LEU A 147 -14.42 2.04 6.03
C LEU A 147 -15.56 1.43 6.83
N HIS A 148 -16.73 2.12 6.89
CA HIS A 148 -17.89 1.66 7.65
C HIS A 148 -17.54 1.21 9.09
N ASP A 149 -16.85 2.09 9.83
CA ASP A 149 -16.35 1.89 11.19
C ASP A 149 -15.23 0.84 11.37
N VAL A 150 -14.91 0.05 10.34
CA VAL A 150 -13.76 -0.87 10.36
C VAL A 150 -12.49 -0.08 10.05
N ARG A 151 -11.53 -0.10 10.98
CA ARG A 151 -10.27 0.63 10.87
C ARG A 151 -9.24 -0.17 10.08
N LEU A 152 -8.72 0.44 9.03
CA LEU A 152 -7.68 -0.12 8.19
C LEU A 152 -6.38 0.68 8.34
N LEU A 153 -5.28 -0.03 8.51
CA LEU A 153 -3.94 0.51 8.33
C LEU A 153 -3.36 -0.08 7.05
N SER A 154 -3.12 0.75 6.05
CA SER A 154 -2.47 0.36 4.82
C SER A 154 -1.07 0.97 4.75
N TYR A 155 -0.09 0.14 4.48
CA TYR A 155 1.32 0.48 4.41
C TYR A 155 1.96 -0.26 3.25
N HIS A 156 2.74 0.42 2.40
CA HIS A 156 3.38 -0.26 1.26
C HIS A 156 4.35 -1.37 1.69
N GLY A 157 5.01 -1.22 2.84
CA GLY A 157 5.78 -2.34 3.40
C GLY A 157 7.29 -2.27 3.18
N LYS A 158 7.84 -1.17 2.70
CA LYS A 158 9.29 -1.04 2.41
C LYS A 158 10.20 -1.44 3.58
N SER A 159 9.80 -1.16 4.81
CA SER A 159 10.58 -1.51 6.00
C SER A 159 10.63 -3.01 6.33
N ILE A 160 9.86 -3.86 5.64
CA ILE A 160 10.00 -5.33 5.75
C ILE A 160 11.45 -5.73 5.48
N ASP A 161 12.14 -5.06 4.57
CA ASP A 161 13.57 -5.23 4.30
C ASP A 161 14.45 -5.06 5.55
N ASP A 162 14.12 -4.07 6.40
CA ASP A 162 14.84 -3.79 7.63
C ASP A 162 14.53 -4.83 8.71
N PHE A 163 13.28 -5.28 8.81
CA PHE A 163 12.91 -6.35 9.72
C PHE A 163 13.57 -7.67 9.36
N VAL A 164 13.65 -8.03 8.07
CA VAL A 164 14.37 -9.21 7.58
C VAL A 164 15.86 -9.10 7.88
N ALA A 165 16.46 -7.95 7.66
CA ALA A 165 17.88 -7.72 7.94
C ALA A 165 18.20 -7.74 9.45
N GLY A 166 17.28 -7.24 10.29
CA GLY A 166 17.51 -7.03 11.72
C GLY A 166 17.06 -8.17 12.62
N LEU A 167 16.12 -9.02 12.19
CA LEU A 167 15.51 -10.06 13.01
C LEU A 167 15.67 -11.45 12.41
N ARG A 168 16.32 -12.36 13.12
CA ARG A 168 16.55 -13.74 12.66
C ARG A 168 15.27 -14.55 12.43
N THR A 169 14.16 -14.14 13.04
CA THR A 169 12.85 -14.82 12.95
C THR A 169 11.99 -14.31 11.80
N VAL A 170 12.44 -13.28 11.08
CA VAL A 170 11.70 -12.67 9.96
C VAL A 170 12.41 -13.02 8.65
N THR A 171 11.65 -13.51 7.69
CA THR A 171 12.17 -13.88 6.36
C THR A 171 11.23 -13.38 5.26
N TYR A 172 11.74 -13.25 4.04
CA TYR A 172 10.90 -12.89 2.88
C TYR A 172 9.86 -13.96 2.52
N SER A 173 10.09 -15.22 2.91
CA SER A 173 9.12 -16.30 2.69
C SER A 173 7.94 -16.26 3.64
N GLU A 174 8.07 -15.55 4.78
CA GLU A 174 7.02 -15.39 5.79
C GLU A 174 6.87 -13.92 6.22
N PRO A 175 6.41 -13.03 5.33
CA PRO A 175 6.35 -11.58 5.60
C PRO A 175 5.37 -11.22 6.72
N VAL A 176 4.38 -12.06 6.99
CA VAL A 176 3.42 -11.86 8.10
C VAL A 176 4.10 -11.71 9.45
N GLU A 177 5.29 -12.33 9.65
CA GLU A 177 6.02 -12.16 10.91
C GLU A 177 6.58 -10.73 11.02
N ALA A 178 7.00 -10.07 9.90
CA ALA A 178 7.35 -8.66 9.91
C ALA A 178 6.17 -7.79 10.35
N MET A 179 4.97 -8.03 9.81
CA MET A 179 3.75 -7.30 10.18
C MET A 179 3.42 -7.48 11.68
N ARG A 180 3.58 -8.70 12.22
CA ARG A 180 3.42 -8.97 13.66
C ARG A 180 4.42 -8.16 14.50
N GLN A 181 5.66 -8.06 14.02
CA GLN A 181 6.69 -7.29 14.71
C GLN A 181 6.41 -5.78 14.67
N MET A 182 5.87 -5.26 13.56
CA MET A 182 5.40 -3.87 13.47
C MET A 182 4.30 -3.60 14.49
N LEU A 183 3.27 -4.44 14.55
CA LEU A 183 2.17 -4.31 15.52
C LEU A 183 2.65 -4.42 16.97
N ARG A 184 3.54 -5.37 17.28
CA ARG A 184 4.11 -5.53 18.63
C ARG A 184 4.91 -4.33 19.09
N ARG A 185 5.67 -3.72 18.18
CA ARG A 185 6.49 -2.53 18.45
C ARG A 185 5.72 -1.25 18.31
N ARG A 186 4.49 -1.32 17.83
CA ARG A 186 3.68 -0.14 17.52
C ARG A 186 4.38 0.83 16.57
N HIS A 187 5.16 0.29 15.62
CA HIS A 187 5.93 1.11 14.70
C HIS A 187 6.16 0.39 13.37
N LEU A 188 5.91 1.09 12.25
CA LEU A 188 6.05 0.54 10.91
C LEU A 188 7.52 0.44 10.45
N ALA A 189 8.37 1.41 10.82
CA ALA A 189 9.80 1.42 10.44
C ALA A 189 10.67 1.88 11.63
N PRO A 190 10.92 1.03 12.65
CA PRO A 190 11.57 1.43 13.90
C PRO A 190 13.09 1.63 13.79
N GLN A 191 13.69 1.38 12.62
CA GLN A 191 15.12 1.47 12.42
C GLN A 191 15.51 2.73 11.65
N TRP A 192 16.27 3.63 12.28
CA TRP A 192 16.89 4.77 11.58
C TRP A 192 18.17 4.33 10.87
N GLY A 193 18.38 4.82 9.64
CA GLY A 193 19.59 4.50 8.84
C GLY A 193 19.63 3.06 8.30
N GLY A 194 18.48 2.40 8.21
CA GLY A 194 18.30 1.11 7.55
C GLY A 194 18.16 1.23 6.03
N LYS A 195 17.58 0.22 5.41
CA LYS A 195 17.29 0.21 3.97
C LYS A 195 16.12 1.13 3.59
N THR A 196 15.20 1.37 4.53
CA THR A 196 14.09 2.29 4.35
C THR A 196 14.53 3.70 4.67
N PRO A 197 14.56 4.62 3.70
CA PRO A 197 14.87 6.00 3.97
C PRO A 197 13.73 6.64 4.76
N LEU A 198 14.06 7.36 5.83
CA LEU A 198 13.09 8.04 6.70
C LEU A 198 13.23 9.56 6.57
N SER A 199 12.08 10.23 6.41
CA SER A 199 12.00 11.68 6.39
C SER A 199 11.95 12.24 7.81
N PRO A 200 12.69 13.31 8.13
CA PRO A 200 12.62 13.98 9.42
C PRO A 200 11.32 14.81 9.52
N GLU A 201 10.26 14.19 10.03
CA GLU A 201 8.99 14.86 10.28
C GLU A 201 8.94 15.42 11.71
N LEU A 202 8.09 16.44 11.94
CA LEU A 202 7.88 17.01 13.28
C LEU A 202 7.22 16.00 14.24
N GLU A 203 6.40 15.11 13.71
CA GLU A 203 5.78 14.00 14.42
C GLU A 203 6.11 12.69 13.69
N ASP A 204 6.40 11.66 14.46
CA ASP A 204 6.60 10.32 13.91
C ASP A 204 5.24 9.71 13.49
N ARG A 205 4.96 9.74 12.19
CA ARG A 205 3.74 9.21 11.59
C ARG A 205 3.82 7.71 11.27
N LEU A 206 4.96 7.07 11.56
CA LEU A 206 5.13 5.63 11.41
C LEU A 206 4.76 4.87 12.69
N VAL A 207 4.43 5.60 13.77
CA VAL A 207 3.91 5.03 15.01
C VAL A 207 2.47 4.55 14.82
N ILE A 208 2.21 3.29 15.13
CA ILE A 208 0.85 2.71 15.17
C ILE A 208 0.19 3.12 16.48
N ARG A 209 -0.54 4.22 16.47
CA ARG A 209 -1.17 4.81 17.67
C ARG A 209 -2.32 3.95 18.19
N GLU A 210 -3.14 3.42 17.28
CA GLU A 210 -4.25 2.54 17.59
C GLU A 210 -4.12 1.23 16.83
N VAL A 211 -4.60 0.12 17.41
CA VAL A 211 -4.59 -1.18 16.73
C VAL A 211 -5.65 -1.17 15.63
N PRO A 212 -5.28 -1.43 14.38
CA PRO A 212 -6.24 -1.53 13.31
C PRO A 212 -7.05 -2.83 13.39
N ASP A 213 -8.27 -2.83 12.84
CA ASP A 213 -9.05 -4.05 12.61
C ASP A 213 -8.44 -4.89 11.47
N ILE A 214 -7.90 -4.19 10.45
CA ILE A 214 -7.24 -4.78 9.30
C ILE A 214 -5.91 -4.07 9.08
N PHE A 215 -4.82 -4.83 8.98
CA PHE A 215 -3.50 -4.32 8.60
C PHE A 215 -3.08 -4.95 7.28
N VAL A 216 -2.74 -4.11 6.30
CA VAL A 216 -2.36 -4.52 4.94
C VAL A 216 -1.00 -3.96 4.60
N THR A 217 -0.16 -4.79 3.97
CA THR A 217 1.09 -4.37 3.32
C THR A 217 1.09 -4.78 1.85
N GLY A 218 1.80 -4.01 1.03
CA GLY A 218 2.12 -4.34 -0.35
C GLY A 218 3.28 -5.30 -0.47
#